data_700829fddee15e665daf135741d229d0
#
_entry.id   700829fddee15e665daf135741d229d0
#
_cell.length_a   1.000
_cell.length_b   1.000
_cell.length_c   1.000
_cell.angle_alpha   90.00
_cell.angle_beta   90.00
_cell.angle_gamma   90.00
#
_symmetry.space_group_name_H-M   'P 1'
#
loop_
_entity.id
_entity.type
_entity.pdbx_description
1 polymer ?
#
loop_
_entity_poly.entity_id
_entity_poly.type
_entity_poly.pdbx_seq_one_letter_code
_entity_poly.pdbx_strand_id
1 'polypeptide(L)'
;MRWEPGARERLQESALELFARNGFDQTTTAEIARSVGLTERTFFRHFSDKREVLFYGQQQFLQAFVDGVDAAPPGAAPLEVIASALRAAASLFPDERRPYSRMRQSVIDQNPALREREQHKLAGLANTVAEALRARGISEPTATLAAQSGATVFGIAFAQWIREGEMRSLPDIASDVLHELVNLTGTATGSPQAP
;
A
#
# COMPACT_ATOMS: atom_id res chain seq x y z
N MET A 1 -12.68 -2.82 -29.12
CA MET A 1 -12.00 -4.05 -28.70
C MET A 1 -12.06 -4.08 -27.19
N ARG A 2 -12.82 -4.99 -26.59
CA ARG A 2 -12.97 -5.07 -25.11
C ARG A 2 -11.69 -5.71 -24.61
N TRP A 3 -10.91 -4.99 -23.79
CA TRP A 3 -9.72 -5.53 -23.15
C TRP A 3 -10.16 -6.64 -22.19
N GLU A 4 -9.76 -7.88 -22.44
CA GLU A 4 -9.99 -8.97 -21.50
C GLU A 4 -8.83 -8.98 -20.50
N PRO A 5 -9.12 -8.94 -19.19
CA PRO A 5 -8.08 -9.07 -18.17
C PRO A 5 -7.23 -10.32 -18.39
N GLY A 6 -5.93 -10.21 -18.14
CA GLY A 6 -5.03 -11.37 -18.21
C GLY A 6 -5.44 -12.47 -17.23
N ALA A 7 -4.88 -13.67 -17.38
CA ALA A 7 -5.20 -14.80 -16.52
C ALA A 7 -4.93 -14.50 -15.03
N ARG A 8 -3.91 -13.67 -14.76
CA ARG A 8 -3.50 -13.29 -13.40
C ARG A 8 -4.53 -12.37 -12.73
N GLU A 9 -5.00 -11.36 -13.43
CA GLU A 9 -6.02 -10.42 -12.97
C GLU A 9 -7.36 -11.14 -12.72
N ARG A 10 -7.77 -12.03 -13.61
CA ARG A 10 -8.98 -12.85 -13.42
C ARG A 10 -8.88 -13.76 -12.18
N LEU A 11 -7.72 -14.38 -11.97
CA LEU A 11 -7.47 -15.18 -10.76
C LEU A 11 -7.55 -14.33 -9.50
N GLN A 12 -7.02 -13.11 -9.53
CA GLN A 12 -7.04 -12.20 -8.38
C GLN A 12 -8.47 -11.75 -8.04
N GLU A 13 -9.24 -11.31 -9.02
CA GLU A 13 -10.63 -10.88 -8.83
C GLU A 13 -11.47 -12.02 -8.26
N SER A 14 -11.41 -13.19 -8.91
CA SER A 14 -12.17 -14.36 -8.47
C SER A 14 -11.74 -14.86 -7.09
N ALA A 15 -10.45 -14.86 -6.78
CA ALA A 15 -9.95 -15.22 -5.46
C ALA A 15 -10.54 -14.31 -4.37
N LEU A 16 -10.53 -12.99 -4.60
CA LEU A 16 -11.06 -12.04 -3.64
C LEU A 16 -12.56 -12.23 -3.40
N GLU A 17 -13.34 -12.45 -4.46
CA GLU A 17 -14.77 -12.73 -4.35
C GLU A 17 -15.05 -14.03 -3.57
N LEU A 18 -14.27 -15.08 -3.83
CA LEU A 18 -14.40 -16.36 -3.13
C LEU A 18 -13.99 -16.23 -1.66
N PHE A 19 -12.91 -15.51 -1.37
CA PHE A 19 -12.49 -15.25 0.02
C PHE A 19 -13.53 -14.45 0.80
N ALA A 20 -14.12 -13.44 0.18
CA ALA A 20 -15.15 -12.63 0.81
C ALA A 20 -16.44 -13.42 1.09
N ARG A 21 -16.80 -14.37 0.21
CA ARG A 21 -18.02 -15.16 0.32
C ARG A 21 -17.87 -16.37 1.22
N ASN A 22 -16.80 -17.13 1.07
CA ASN A 22 -16.60 -18.44 1.70
C ASN A 22 -15.62 -18.37 2.89
N GLY A 23 -14.89 -17.26 3.05
CA GLY A 23 -13.75 -17.14 3.95
C GLY A 23 -12.44 -17.59 3.29
N PHE A 24 -11.34 -16.98 3.75
CA PHE A 24 -10.01 -17.27 3.22
C PHE A 24 -9.62 -18.75 3.41
N ASP A 25 -9.81 -19.31 4.60
CA ASP A 25 -9.34 -20.67 4.93
C ASP A 25 -10.10 -21.75 4.15
N GLN A 26 -11.39 -21.57 3.93
CA GLN A 26 -12.26 -22.52 3.24
C GLN A 26 -12.12 -22.51 1.71
N THR A 27 -11.53 -21.47 1.14
CA THR A 27 -11.34 -21.34 -0.31
C THR A 27 -10.04 -22.01 -0.73
N THR A 28 -10.09 -22.87 -1.75
CA THR A 28 -8.93 -23.58 -2.29
C THR A 28 -8.40 -22.93 -3.58
N THR A 29 -7.12 -23.14 -3.89
CA THR A 29 -6.50 -22.71 -5.16
C THR A 29 -7.15 -23.37 -6.37
N ALA A 30 -7.60 -24.61 -6.22
CA ALA A 30 -8.32 -25.34 -7.28
C ALA A 30 -9.69 -24.70 -7.58
N GLU A 31 -10.43 -24.25 -6.55
CA GLU A 31 -11.70 -23.52 -6.74
C GLU A 31 -11.49 -22.19 -7.44
N ILE A 32 -10.46 -21.41 -7.02
CA ILE A 32 -10.10 -20.14 -7.64
C ILE A 32 -9.74 -20.35 -9.13
N ALA A 33 -8.92 -21.34 -9.43
CA ALA A 33 -8.56 -21.62 -10.82
C ALA A 33 -9.77 -22.02 -11.67
N ARG A 34 -10.61 -22.93 -11.14
CA ARG A 34 -11.81 -23.44 -11.83
C ARG A 34 -12.83 -22.35 -12.12
N SER A 35 -13.01 -21.37 -11.22
CA SER A 35 -13.98 -20.28 -11.38
C SER A 35 -13.70 -19.40 -12.60
N VAL A 36 -12.45 -19.34 -13.04
CA VAL A 36 -12.03 -18.58 -14.24
C VAL A 36 -11.65 -19.47 -15.42
N GLY A 37 -12.02 -20.76 -15.38
CA GLY A 37 -11.78 -21.73 -16.47
C GLY A 37 -10.31 -22.15 -16.59
N LEU A 38 -9.53 -22.07 -15.52
CA LEU A 38 -8.11 -22.45 -15.49
C LEU A 38 -7.90 -23.69 -14.60
N THR A 39 -6.70 -24.27 -14.71
CA THR A 39 -6.27 -25.37 -13.86
C THR A 39 -5.50 -24.85 -12.65
N GLU A 40 -5.48 -25.62 -11.55
CA GLU A 40 -4.68 -25.31 -10.37
C GLU A 40 -3.17 -25.19 -10.70
N ARG A 41 -2.66 -25.98 -11.65
CA ARG A 41 -1.30 -25.83 -12.17
C ARG A 41 -1.07 -24.44 -12.77
N THR A 42 -2.09 -23.89 -13.45
CA THR A 42 -2.01 -22.54 -14.02
C THR A 42 -2.00 -21.49 -12.91
N PHE A 43 -2.77 -21.69 -11.83
CA PHE A 43 -2.71 -20.83 -10.65
C PHE A 43 -1.29 -20.74 -10.09
N PHE A 44 -0.65 -21.88 -9.82
CA PHE A 44 0.72 -21.92 -9.27
C PHE A 44 1.82 -21.41 -10.23
N ARG A 45 1.52 -21.26 -11.52
CA ARG A 45 2.41 -20.55 -12.45
C ARG A 45 2.40 -19.05 -12.22
N HIS A 46 1.31 -18.48 -11.68
CA HIS A 46 1.13 -17.05 -11.45
C HIS A 46 1.39 -16.64 -10.00
N PHE A 47 1.07 -17.50 -9.04
CA PHE A 47 1.16 -17.22 -7.61
C PHE A 47 1.82 -18.39 -6.88
N SER A 48 2.76 -18.09 -5.98
CA SER A 48 3.48 -19.12 -5.21
C SER A 48 2.59 -19.81 -4.17
N ASP A 49 1.62 -19.09 -3.63
CA ASP A 49 0.60 -19.62 -2.70
C ASP A 49 -0.70 -18.80 -2.78
N LYS A 50 -1.74 -19.29 -2.07
CA LYS A 50 -3.07 -18.68 -2.02
C LYS A 50 -3.04 -17.24 -1.48
N ARG A 51 -2.14 -16.92 -0.54
CA ARG A 51 -2.03 -15.60 0.07
C ARG A 51 -1.51 -14.55 -0.91
N GLU A 52 -0.58 -14.94 -1.80
CA GLU A 52 0.05 -14.03 -2.75
C GLU A 52 -0.93 -13.39 -3.72
N VAL A 53 -2.08 -13.99 -3.92
CA VAL A 53 -3.16 -13.39 -4.73
C VAL A 53 -3.61 -12.04 -4.16
N LEU A 54 -3.72 -11.94 -2.81
CA LEU A 54 -4.13 -10.71 -2.13
C LEU A 54 -3.05 -9.61 -2.14
N PHE A 55 -1.79 -10.00 -2.35
CA PHE A 55 -0.64 -9.11 -2.33
C PHE A 55 -0.05 -8.85 -3.71
N TYR A 56 -0.75 -9.28 -4.75
CA TYR A 56 -0.36 -8.98 -6.12
C TYR A 56 -0.38 -7.47 -6.39
N GLY A 57 0.60 -6.99 -7.15
CA GLY A 57 0.78 -5.55 -7.40
C GLY A 57 1.67 -4.84 -6.37
N GLN A 58 2.11 -5.55 -5.32
CA GLN A 58 2.98 -4.94 -4.31
C GLN A 58 4.31 -4.44 -4.89
N GLN A 59 4.90 -5.13 -5.85
CA GLN A 59 6.14 -4.67 -6.47
C GLN A 59 5.93 -3.35 -7.23
N GLN A 60 4.81 -3.21 -7.93
CA GLN A 60 4.44 -1.95 -8.57
C GLN A 60 4.21 -0.83 -7.54
N PHE A 61 3.61 -1.17 -6.42
CA PHE A 61 3.39 -0.24 -5.32
C PHE A 61 4.71 0.23 -4.69
N LEU A 62 5.64 -0.69 -4.41
CA LEU A 62 7.00 -0.35 -3.95
C LEU A 62 7.73 0.53 -4.97
N GLN A 63 7.67 0.18 -6.26
CA GLN A 63 8.31 0.94 -7.31
C GLN A 63 7.74 2.35 -7.41
N ALA A 64 6.43 2.54 -7.27
CA ALA A 64 5.82 3.86 -7.30
C ALA A 64 6.32 4.77 -6.16
N PHE A 65 6.58 4.22 -4.97
CA PHE A 65 7.24 4.97 -3.90
C PHE A 65 8.66 5.39 -4.28
N VAL A 66 9.45 4.48 -4.83
CA VAL A 66 10.83 4.76 -5.26
C VAL A 66 10.83 5.80 -6.39
N ASP A 67 9.99 5.63 -7.40
CA ASP A 67 9.84 6.58 -8.50
C ASP A 67 9.45 7.98 -7.99
N GLY A 68 8.57 8.03 -6.99
CA GLY A 68 8.19 9.29 -6.34
C GLY A 68 9.31 9.91 -5.51
N VAL A 69 10.17 9.11 -4.87
CA VAL A 69 11.41 9.59 -4.24
C VAL A 69 12.34 10.19 -5.30
N ASP A 70 12.54 9.50 -6.42
CA ASP A 70 13.45 9.95 -7.48
C ASP A 70 12.94 11.20 -8.21
N ALA A 71 11.63 11.33 -8.36
CA ALA A 71 10.98 12.47 -9.00
C ALA A 71 10.96 13.75 -8.14
N ALA A 72 11.28 13.67 -6.86
CA ALA A 72 11.31 14.84 -5.99
C ALA A 72 12.43 15.82 -6.42
N PRO A 73 12.23 17.15 -6.28
CA PRO A 73 13.22 18.16 -6.67
C PRO A 73 14.58 17.95 -5.99
N PRO A 74 15.69 18.27 -6.65
CA PRO A 74 17.00 18.28 -6.01
C PRO A 74 17.00 19.23 -4.80
N GLY A 75 17.56 18.75 -3.66
CA GLY A 75 17.61 19.54 -2.44
C GLY A 75 16.29 19.64 -1.65
N ALA A 76 15.23 18.96 -2.07
CA ALA A 76 13.99 18.91 -1.33
C ALA A 76 14.21 18.34 0.09
N ALA A 77 13.49 18.89 1.08
CA ALA A 77 13.54 18.39 2.44
C ALA A 77 13.00 16.94 2.53
N PRO A 78 13.47 16.13 3.48
CA PRO A 78 13.10 14.70 3.55
C PRO A 78 11.59 14.43 3.51
N LEU A 79 10.78 15.23 4.22
CA LEU A 79 9.32 15.07 4.20
C LEU A 79 8.67 15.55 2.88
N GLU A 80 9.29 16.46 2.15
CA GLU A 80 8.85 16.85 0.79
C GLU A 80 9.11 15.73 -0.21
N VAL A 81 10.24 15.02 -0.06
CA VAL A 81 10.52 13.80 -0.83
C VAL A 81 9.48 12.73 -0.53
N ILE A 82 9.14 12.53 0.75
CA ILE A 82 8.07 11.60 1.16
C ILE A 82 6.70 12.03 0.60
N ALA A 83 6.38 13.31 0.57
CA ALA A 83 5.14 13.81 -0.06
C ALA A 83 5.06 13.42 -1.55
N SER A 84 6.17 13.52 -2.27
CA SER A 84 6.26 13.08 -3.67
C SER A 84 6.04 11.57 -3.81
N ALA A 85 6.69 10.77 -2.95
CA ALA A 85 6.55 9.32 -2.91
C ALA A 85 5.11 8.87 -2.61
N LEU A 86 4.48 9.49 -1.61
CA LEU A 86 3.08 9.23 -1.24
C LEU A 86 2.12 9.53 -2.39
N ARG A 87 2.31 10.65 -3.09
CA ARG A 87 1.48 11.04 -4.23
C ARG A 87 1.61 10.05 -5.38
N ALA A 88 2.82 9.61 -5.72
CA ALA A 88 3.07 8.62 -6.75
C ALA A 88 2.42 7.27 -6.40
N ALA A 89 2.58 6.80 -5.17
CA ALA A 89 1.98 5.55 -4.72
C ALA A 89 0.44 5.61 -4.63
N ALA A 90 -0.11 6.73 -4.13
CA ALA A 90 -1.55 6.92 -4.02
C ALA A 90 -2.26 6.97 -5.39
N SER A 91 -1.56 7.39 -6.46
CA SER A 91 -2.10 7.40 -7.82
C SER A 91 -2.44 6.01 -8.36
N LEU A 92 -1.91 4.94 -7.76
CA LEU A 92 -2.26 3.55 -8.10
C LEU A 92 -3.64 3.12 -7.57
N PHE A 93 -4.27 3.96 -6.74
CA PHE A 93 -5.54 3.71 -6.08
C PHE A 93 -6.61 4.75 -6.51
N PRO A 94 -7.04 4.71 -7.78
CA PRO A 94 -8.16 5.54 -8.22
C PRO A 94 -9.45 5.13 -7.49
N ASP A 95 -10.42 6.04 -7.41
CA ASP A 95 -11.63 5.85 -6.60
C ASP A 95 -12.45 4.63 -7.03
N GLU A 96 -12.37 4.24 -8.30
CA GLU A 96 -13.02 3.03 -8.83
C GLU A 96 -12.48 1.74 -8.18
N ARG A 97 -11.25 1.75 -7.66
CA ARG A 97 -10.66 0.62 -6.93
C ARG A 97 -11.07 0.55 -5.46
N ARG A 98 -11.72 1.58 -4.92
CA ARG A 98 -12.08 1.66 -3.50
C ARG A 98 -12.94 0.47 -3.03
N PRO A 99 -14.01 0.05 -3.74
CA PRO A 99 -14.79 -1.12 -3.34
C PRO A 99 -13.95 -2.41 -3.26
N TYR A 100 -13.08 -2.61 -4.26
CA TYR A 100 -12.17 -3.75 -4.29
C TYR A 100 -11.17 -3.69 -3.10
N SER A 101 -10.59 -2.54 -2.85
CA SER A 101 -9.64 -2.32 -1.75
C SER A 101 -10.29 -2.56 -0.38
N ARG A 102 -11.54 -2.13 -0.20
CA ARG A 102 -12.34 -2.38 1.00
C ARG A 102 -12.60 -3.88 1.21
N MET A 103 -13.01 -4.57 0.16
CA MET A 103 -13.23 -6.02 0.20
C MET A 103 -11.94 -6.77 0.55
N ARG A 104 -10.82 -6.40 -0.08
CA ARG A 104 -9.51 -6.98 0.21
C ARG A 104 -9.12 -6.77 1.68
N GLN A 105 -9.28 -5.57 2.20
CA GLN A 105 -8.94 -5.26 3.59
C GLN A 105 -9.81 -6.05 4.56
N SER A 106 -11.11 -6.18 4.30
CA SER A 106 -12.02 -7.00 5.12
C SER A 106 -11.56 -8.46 5.20
N VAL A 107 -11.09 -9.05 4.09
CA VAL A 107 -10.56 -10.43 4.09
C VAL A 107 -9.27 -10.51 4.91
N ILE A 108 -8.38 -9.53 4.80
CA ILE A 108 -7.13 -9.49 5.56
C ILE A 108 -7.39 -9.34 7.05
N ASP A 109 -8.29 -8.45 7.44
CA ASP A 109 -8.60 -8.15 8.84
C ASP A 109 -9.21 -9.34 9.59
N GLN A 110 -9.91 -10.22 8.88
CA GLN A 110 -10.49 -11.43 9.44
C GLN A 110 -9.50 -12.58 9.65
N ASN A 111 -8.28 -12.47 9.10
CA ASN A 111 -7.29 -13.55 9.17
C ASN A 111 -5.96 -13.06 9.77
N PRO A 112 -5.57 -13.53 10.97
CA PRO A 112 -4.34 -13.09 11.64
C PRO A 112 -3.07 -13.29 10.80
N ALA A 113 -2.95 -14.40 10.08
CA ALA A 113 -1.77 -14.68 9.25
C ALA A 113 -1.67 -13.74 8.03
N LEU A 114 -2.80 -13.28 7.49
CA LEU A 114 -2.81 -12.28 6.42
C LEU A 114 -2.43 -10.89 6.96
N ARG A 115 -2.90 -10.52 8.16
CA ARG A 115 -2.52 -9.27 8.83
C ARG A 115 -1.02 -9.21 9.12
N GLU A 116 -0.46 -10.30 9.65
CA GLU A 116 0.99 -10.40 9.89
C GLU A 116 1.77 -10.22 8.59
N ARG A 117 1.33 -10.88 7.51
CA ARG A 117 1.95 -10.76 6.20
C ARG A 117 1.87 -9.34 5.64
N GLU A 118 0.74 -8.67 5.79
CA GLU A 118 0.57 -7.27 5.36
C GLU A 118 1.52 -6.34 6.14
N GLN A 119 1.62 -6.49 7.45
CA GLN A 119 2.55 -5.72 8.27
C GLN A 119 4.02 -5.96 7.89
N HIS A 120 4.40 -7.21 7.64
CA HIS A 120 5.74 -7.53 7.16
C HIS A 120 6.05 -6.85 5.81
N LYS A 121 5.08 -6.81 4.91
CA LYS A 121 5.22 -6.16 3.61
C LYS A 121 5.31 -4.63 3.73
N LEU A 122 4.57 -4.01 4.65
CA LEU A 122 4.68 -2.57 4.94
C LEU A 122 6.02 -2.21 5.59
N ALA A 123 6.55 -3.07 6.46
CA ALA A 123 7.90 -2.89 6.99
C ALA A 123 8.97 -2.96 5.88
N GLY A 124 8.81 -3.89 4.93
CA GLY A 124 9.66 -3.97 3.74
C GLY A 124 9.60 -2.71 2.87
N LEU A 125 8.43 -2.10 2.73
CA LEU A 125 8.25 -0.82 2.05
C LEU A 125 9.11 0.28 2.70
N ALA A 126 9.02 0.44 4.02
CA ALA A 126 9.78 1.47 4.73
C ALA A 126 11.29 1.29 4.54
N ASN A 127 11.80 0.05 4.56
CA ASN A 127 13.21 -0.23 4.29
C ASN A 127 13.62 0.18 2.86
N THR A 128 12.83 -0.19 1.85
CA THR A 128 13.10 0.17 0.45
C THR A 128 13.10 1.69 0.25
N VAL A 129 12.14 2.41 0.85
CA VAL A 129 12.09 3.87 0.79
C VAL A 129 13.29 4.50 1.50
N ALA A 130 13.71 3.96 2.66
CA ALA A 130 14.91 4.45 3.35
C ALA A 130 16.17 4.28 2.51
N GLU A 131 16.32 3.17 1.78
CA GLU A 131 17.41 2.96 0.83
C GLU A 131 17.40 3.99 -0.30
N ALA A 132 16.24 4.27 -0.88
CA ALA A 132 16.09 5.29 -1.92
C ALA A 132 16.44 6.70 -1.39
N LEU A 133 16.01 7.04 -0.16
CA LEU A 133 16.37 8.31 0.48
C LEU A 133 17.89 8.44 0.73
N ARG A 134 18.55 7.36 1.17
CA ARG A 134 20.01 7.33 1.32
C ARG A 134 20.72 7.50 -0.01
N ALA A 135 20.24 6.88 -1.07
CA ALA A 135 20.78 7.05 -2.42
C ALA A 135 20.70 8.51 -2.90
N ARG A 136 19.73 9.30 -2.42
CA ARG A 136 19.63 10.75 -2.64
C ARG A 136 20.52 11.59 -1.72
N GLY A 137 21.30 10.97 -0.84
CA GLY A 137 22.21 11.66 0.09
C GLY A 137 21.57 12.08 1.42
N ILE A 138 20.36 11.64 1.72
CA ILE A 138 19.73 11.85 3.05
C ILE A 138 20.38 10.88 4.04
N SER A 139 21.02 11.44 5.08
CA SER A 139 21.78 10.66 6.07
C SER A 139 20.85 9.98 7.10
N GLU A 140 21.39 8.97 7.80
CA GLU A 140 20.74 8.41 8.98
C GLU A 140 20.89 9.38 10.19
N PRO A 141 19.92 9.39 11.14
CA PRO A 141 18.70 8.57 11.16
C PRO A 141 17.53 9.16 10.34
N THR A 142 17.74 10.28 9.66
CA THR A 142 16.67 11.01 8.95
C THR A 142 16.02 10.19 7.86
N ALA A 143 16.82 9.43 7.08
CA ALA A 143 16.29 8.58 6.02
C ALA A 143 15.32 7.52 6.57
N THR A 144 15.70 6.83 7.64
CA THR A 144 14.86 5.83 8.30
C THR A 144 13.60 6.46 8.90
N LEU A 145 13.71 7.57 9.62
CA LEU A 145 12.57 8.26 10.23
C LEU A 145 11.57 8.74 9.15
N ALA A 146 12.05 9.36 8.08
CA ALA A 146 11.22 9.83 7.00
C ALA A 146 10.49 8.66 6.29
N ALA A 147 11.20 7.56 6.02
CA ALA A 147 10.62 6.37 5.38
C ALA A 147 9.53 5.71 6.24
N GLN A 148 9.79 5.54 7.55
CA GLN A 148 8.81 5.01 8.50
C GLN A 148 7.59 5.93 8.60
N SER A 149 7.81 7.23 8.65
CA SER A 149 6.73 8.23 8.64
C SER A 149 5.89 8.12 7.38
N GLY A 150 6.50 7.99 6.20
CA GLY A 150 5.80 7.80 4.93
C GLY A 150 4.94 6.53 4.91
N ALA A 151 5.47 5.40 5.38
CA ALA A 151 4.71 4.16 5.49
C ALA A 151 3.52 4.28 6.45
N THR A 152 3.71 4.95 7.58
CA THR A 152 2.65 5.22 8.57
C THR A 152 1.57 6.13 8.00
N VAL A 153 1.95 7.24 7.36
CA VAL A 153 1.02 8.17 6.69
C VAL A 153 0.20 7.44 5.63
N PHE A 154 0.84 6.63 4.79
CA PHE A 154 0.11 5.83 3.80
C PHE A 154 -0.90 4.89 4.44
N GLY A 155 -0.50 4.15 5.48
CA GLY A 155 -1.39 3.21 6.18
C GLY A 155 -2.62 3.89 6.79
N ILE A 156 -2.43 5.04 7.44
CA ILE A 156 -3.52 5.84 8.03
C ILE A 156 -4.44 6.38 6.91
N ALA A 157 -3.86 6.96 5.86
CA ALA A 157 -4.61 7.52 4.74
C ALA A 157 -5.42 6.44 4.01
N PHE A 158 -4.81 5.28 3.76
CA PHE A 158 -5.48 4.15 3.11
C PHE A 158 -6.64 3.62 3.97
N ALA A 159 -6.42 3.43 5.27
CA ALA A 159 -7.47 3.00 6.18
C ALA A 159 -8.65 3.99 6.22
N GLN A 160 -8.37 5.30 6.13
CA GLN A 160 -9.41 6.32 6.05
C GLN A 160 -10.11 6.30 4.68
N TRP A 161 -9.36 6.19 3.60
CA TRP A 161 -9.89 6.17 2.23
C TRP A 161 -10.88 5.03 1.97
N ILE A 162 -10.64 3.84 2.56
CA ILE A 162 -11.55 2.70 2.39
C ILE A 162 -12.78 2.75 3.30
N ARG A 163 -12.92 3.73 4.21
CA ARG A 163 -14.11 3.86 5.08
C ARG A 163 -15.37 4.08 4.26
N GLU A 164 -16.47 3.57 4.78
CA GLU A 164 -17.79 3.86 4.22
C GLU A 164 -18.11 5.36 4.37
N GLY A 165 -18.65 5.98 3.31
CA GLY A 165 -18.96 7.39 3.29
C GLY A 165 -17.78 8.34 3.02
N GLU A 166 -16.53 7.88 2.96
CA GLU A 166 -15.39 8.71 2.55
C GLU A 166 -15.45 8.98 1.03
N MET A 167 -15.39 10.27 0.66
CA MET A 167 -15.50 10.71 -0.74
C MET A 167 -14.21 11.33 -1.30
N ARG A 168 -13.25 11.67 -0.43
CA ARG A 168 -11.98 12.28 -0.85
C ARG A 168 -11.09 11.23 -1.53
N SER A 169 -10.23 11.69 -2.42
CA SER A 169 -9.23 10.83 -3.06
C SER A 169 -8.14 10.40 -2.06
N LEU A 170 -7.51 9.25 -2.31
CA LEU A 170 -6.38 8.80 -1.47
C LEU A 170 -5.21 9.80 -1.45
N PRO A 171 -4.83 10.44 -2.59
CA PRO A 171 -3.80 11.49 -2.56
C PRO A 171 -4.13 12.66 -1.64
N ASP A 172 -5.38 13.14 -1.63
CA ASP A 172 -5.80 14.26 -0.77
C ASP A 172 -5.72 13.86 0.71
N ILE A 173 -6.25 12.69 1.06
CA ILE A 173 -6.17 12.18 2.43
C ILE A 173 -4.72 11.98 2.87
N ALA A 174 -3.86 11.44 2.01
CA ALA A 174 -2.45 11.24 2.33
C ALA A 174 -1.71 12.58 2.55
N SER A 175 -2.07 13.62 1.78
CA SER A 175 -1.56 14.98 1.99
C SER A 175 -1.99 15.54 3.35
N ASP A 176 -3.28 15.41 3.71
CA ASP A 176 -3.78 15.88 5.00
C ASP A 176 -3.11 15.17 6.18
N VAL A 177 -2.99 13.84 6.11
CA VAL A 177 -2.32 13.05 7.17
C VAL A 177 -0.84 13.41 7.30
N LEU A 178 -0.16 13.71 6.18
CA LEU A 178 1.23 14.17 6.22
C LEU A 178 1.34 15.56 6.88
N HIS A 179 0.41 16.48 6.58
CA HIS A 179 0.36 17.79 7.25
C HIS A 179 0.14 17.65 8.75
N GLU A 180 -0.73 16.76 9.19
CA GLU A 180 -0.92 16.47 10.63
C GLU A 180 0.38 15.96 11.29
N LEU A 181 1.12 15.08 10.61
CA LEU A 181 2.42 14.62 11.10
C LEU A 181 3.41 15.79 11.28
N VAL A 182 3.48 16.70 10.31
CA VAL A 182 4.34 17.90 10.37
C VAL A 182 3.93 18.80 11.54
N ASN A 183 2.63 19.01 11.75
CA ASN A 183 2.11 19.81 12.87
C ASN A 183 2.46 19.21 14.23
N LEU A 184 2.36 17.89 14.37
CA LEU A 184 2.75 17.19 15.60
C LEU A 184 4.23 17.43 15.97
N THR A 185 5.12 17.51 14.99
CA THR A 185 6.54 17.74 15.23
C THR A 185 6.88 19.23 15.40
N GLY A 186 6.13 20.13 14.75
CA GLY A 186 6.33 21.60 14.81
C GLY A 186 5.95 22.22 16.16
N THR A 187 4.99 21.63 16.88
CA THR A 187 4.56 22.12 18.20
C THR A 187 5.55 21.77 19.34
N ALA A 188 6.52 20.88 19.09
CA ALA A 188 7.51 20.47 20.09
C ALA A 188 8.67 21.45 20.29
N THR A 189 8.78 22.50 19.47
CA THR A 189 9.87 23.49 19.51
C THR A 189 9.52 24.81 20.22
N GLY A 190 8.43 24.86 20.99
CA GLY A 190 8.15 25.96 21.90
C GLY A 190 9.17 25.95 23.05
N SER A 191 10.25 26.71 22.94
CA SER A 191 11.24 26.92 24.01
C SER A 191 10.53 27.39 25.29
N PRO A 192 10.86 26.86 26.46
CA PRO A 192 10.47 27.50 27.71
C PRO A 192 11.15 28.87 27.76
N GLN A 193 10.38 29.96 27.77
CA GLN A 193 10.86 31.26 28.21
C GLN A 193 11.38 31.09 29.64
N ALA A 194 12.66 31.27 29.83
CA ALA A 194 13.27 31.41 31.16
C ALA A 194 12.80 32.71 31.82
N PRO A 195 12.60 32.74 33.13
CA PRO A 195 12.15 33.88 33.92
C PRO A 195 13.18 35.02 33.98
#